data_725f9efe9ccf43c8f632d5d0ec34d135
#
_entry.id   725f9efe9ccf43c8f632d5d0ec34d135
#
_cell.length_a   1.000
_cell.length_b   1.000
_cell.length_c   1.000
_cell.angle_alpha   90.00
_cell.angle_beta   90.00
_cell.angle_gamma   90.00
#
_symmetry.space_group_name_H-M   'P 1'
#
loop_
_entity.id
_entity.type
_entity.pdbx_description
1 polymer ?
#
loop_
_entity_poly.entity_id
_entity_poly.type
_entity_poly.pdbx_seq_one_letter_code
_entity_poly.pdbx_strand_id
1 'polypeptide(L)'
;MDRQEIIDELKKVLTPYVEDKELLGGINEKTNLITDLKINSANLVDIIIDAESKYNIEIDLDSAEKMINVGSCIDVIVEKMNLKM
;
A
#
# COMPACT_ATOMS: atom_id res chain seq x y z
N MET A 1 -0.96 9.60 12.59
CA MET A 1 0.10 9.44 11.58
C MET A 1 -0.24 10.26 10.33
N ASP A 2 0.72 11.02 9.86
CA ASP A 2 0.60 11.86 8.68
C ASP A 2 0.54 10.98 7.42
N ARG A 3 -0.27 11.39 6.44
CA ARG A 3 -0.39 10.61 5.20
C ARG A 3 0.94 10.51 4.45
N GLN A 4 1.75 11.56 4.50
CA GLN A 4 3.08 11.54 3.86
C GLN A 4 4.00 10.51 4.52
N GLU A 5 3.93 10.36 5.82
CA GLU A 5 4.68 9.33 6.53
C GLU A 5 4.27 7.93 6.05
N ILE A 6 2.97 7.71 5.85
CA ILE A 6 2.46 6.44 5.37
C ILE A 6 2.95 6.18 3.94
N ILE A 7 2.96 7.21 3.09
CA ILE A 7 3.50 7.09 1.73
C ILE A 7 4.97 6.65 1.79
N ASP A 8 5.77 7.27 2.64
CA ASP A 8 7.19 6.94 2.78
C ASP A 8 7.38 5.50 3.26
N GLU A 9 6.54 5.06 4.17
CA GLU A 9 6.58 3.68 4.66
C GLU A 9 6.13 2.69 3.60
N LEU A 10 5.10 3.05 2.81
CA LEU A 10 4.64 2.21 1.71
C LEU A 10 5.71 2.06 0.64
N LYS A 11 6.51 3.09 0.39
CA LYS A 11 7.64 2.95 -0.53
C LYS A 11 8.54 1.80 -0.13
N LYS A 12 8.81 1.66 1.17
CA LYS A 12 9.65 0.58 1.68
C LYS A 12 8.99 -0.78 1.52
N VAL A 13 7.68 -0.85 1.76
CA VAL A 13 6.92 -2.08 1.58
C VAL A 13 6.90 -2.50 0.11
N LEU A 14 6.72 -1.54 -0.79
CA LEU A 14 6.59 -1.79 -2.22
C LEU A 14 7.92 -2.09 -2.91
N THR A 15 9.04 -1.64 -2.34
CA THR A 15 10.36 -1.76 -2.97
C THR A 15 10.68 -3.16 -3.48
N PRO A 16 10.45 -4.25 -2.71
CA PRO A 16 10.77 -5.60 -3.20
C PRO A 16 9.93 -6.05 -4.39
N TYR A 17 8.80 -5.39 -4.63
CA TYR A 17 7.84 -5.81 -5.66
C TYR A 17 7.92 -4.95 -6.93
N VAL A 18 8.68 -3.86 -6.90
CA VAL A 18 8.81 -2.94 -8.04
C VAL A 18 10.16 -3.19 -8.71
N GLU A 19 10.14 -3.58 -9.99
CA GLU A 19 11.37 -3.84 -10.73
C GLU A 19 12.16 -2.57 -11.02
N ASP A 20 11.46 -1.52 -11.48
CA ASP A 20 12.07 -0.23 -11.77
C ASP A 20 11.95 0.69 -10.55
N LYS A 21 13.01 0.77 -9.77
CA LYS A 21 13.01 1.54 -8.52
C LYS A 21 12.83 3.04 -8.73
N GLU A 22 13.10 3.53 -9.93
CA GLU A 22 12.90 4.94 -10.26
C GLU A 22 11.43 5.33 -10.16
N LEU A 23 10.52 4.37 -10.42
CA LEU A 23 9.08 4.61 -10.33
C LEU A 23 8.64 4.99 -8.91
N LEU A 24 9.38 4.53 -7.91
CA LEU A 24 9.05 4.80 -6.51
C LEU A 24 9.32 6.26 -6.12
N GLY A 25 10.25 6.90 -6.80
CA GLY A 25 10.62 8.29 -6.48
C GLY A 25 9.50 9.29 -6.73
N GLY A 26 8.60 8.98 -7.65
CA GLY A 26 7.50 9.86 -8.02
C GLY A 26 6.14 9.45 -7.51
N ILE A 27 6.05 8.50 -6.58
CA ILE A 27 4.73 8.03 -6.15
C ILE A 27 3.98 9.09 -5.36
N ASN A 28 2.66 9.10 -5.56
CA ASN A 28 1.74 9.96 -4.82
C ASN A 28 0.43 9.17 -4.64
N GLU A 29 -0.60 9.79 -4.06
CA GLU A 29 -1.84 9.08 -3.77
C GLU A 29 -2.57 8.59 -5.01
N LYS A 30 -2.31 9.19 -6.16
CA LYS A 30 -2.95 8.79 -7.43
C LYS A 30 -2.20 7.66 -8.14
N THR A 31 -1.01 7.31 -7.68
CA THR A 31 -0.21 6.25 -8.30
C THR A 31 -0.93 4.91 -8.22
N ASN A 32 -1.15 4.27 -9.37
CA ASN A 32 -1.76 2.95 -9.44
C ASN A 32 -0.69 1.88 -9.27
N LEU A 33 -0.94 0.92 -8.39
CA LEU A 33 0.04 -0.12 -8.08
C LEU A 33 0.34 -1.02 -9.27
N ILE A 34 -0.68 -1.31 -10.07
CA ILE A 34 -0.54 -2.24 -11.21
C ILE A 34 -0.07 -1.52 -12.46
N THR A 35 -0.75 -0.44 -12.84
CA THR A 35 -0.48 0.24 -14.11
C THR A 35 0.72 1.17 -14.05
N ASP A 36 0.89 1.89 -12.94
CA ASP A 36 1.97 2.87 -12.81
C ASP A 36 3.26 2.27 -12.27
N LEU A 37 3.16 1.42 -11.25
CA LEU A 37 4.33 0.77 -10.66
C LEU A 37 4.63 -0.58 -11.29
N LYS A 38 3.75 -1.06 -12.14
CA LYS A 38 3.91 -2.33 -12.87
C LYS A 38 4.10 -3.52 -11.95
N ILE A 39 3.45 -3.48 -10.80
CA ILE A 39 3.48 -4.58 -9.84
C ILE A 39 2.57 -5.69 -10.38
N ASN A 40 3.06 -6.92 -10.34
CA ASN A 40 2.26 -8.08 -10.72
C ASN A 40 1.09 -8.21 -9.73
N SER A 41 -0.13 -8.39 -10.24
CA SER A 41 -1.31 -8.49 -9.39
C SER A 41 -1.22 -9.66 -8.40
N ALA A 42 -0.49 -10.71 -8.72
CA ALA A 42 -0.26 -11.82 -7.80
C ALA A 42 0.51 -11.39 -6.55
N ASN A 43 1.29 -10.32 -6.64
CA ASN A 43 2.05 -9.82 -5.50
C ASN A 43 1.23 -8.93 -4.56
N LEU A 44 0.03 -8.55 -4.96
CA LEU A 44 -0.82 -7.70 -4.10
C LEU A 44 -1.15 -8.37 -2.77
N VAL A 45 -1.32 -9.69 -2.78
CA VAL A 45 -1.58 -10.44 -1.54
C VAL A 45 -0.39 -10.30 -0.59
N ASP A 46 0.82 -10.42 -1.11
CA ASP A 46 2.04 -10.27 -0.30
C ASP A 46 2.16 -8.85 0.27
N ILE A 47 1.83 -7.86 -0.53
CA ILE A 47 1.85 -6.46 -0.11
C ILE A 47 0.84 -6.23 1.02
N ILE A 48 -0.35 -6.80 0.90
CA ILE A 48 -1.39 -6.71 1.92
C ILE A 48 -0.91 -7.35 3.22
N ILE A 49 -0.31 -8.53 3.14
CA ILE A 49 0.23 -9.22 4.31
C ILE A 49 1.33 -8.40 4.98
N ASP A 50 2.22 -7.81 4.18
CA ASP A 50 3.27 -6.95 4.70
C ASP A 50 2.71 -5.74 5.42
N ALA A 51 1.67 -5.13 4.85
CA ALA A 51 1.01 -3.97 5.48
C ALA A 51 0.32 -4.37 6.79
N GLU A 52 -0.35 -5.52 6.80
CA GLU A 52 -0.99 -6.03 8.02
C GLU A 52 0.04 -6.22 9.14
N SER A 53 1.18 -6.80 8.80
CA SER A 53 2.25 -7.05 9.75
C SER A 53 2.88 -5.74 10.24
N LYS A 54 3.14 -4.81 9.32
CA LYS A 54 3.80 -3.55 9.63
C LYS A 54 2.96 -2.68 10.56
N TYR A 55 1.65 -2.61 10.32
CA TYR A 55 0.76 -1.74 11.08
C TYR A 55 -0.05 -2.50 12.14
N ASN A 56 0.15 -3.81 12.22
CA ASN A 56 -0.59 -4.68 13.14
C ASN A 56 -2.11 -4.49 13.01
N ILE A 57 -2.58 -4.60 11.78
CA ILE A 57 -3.99 -4.44 11.42
C ILE A 57 -4.47 -5.67 10.66
N GLU A 58 -5.79 -5.81 10.53
CA GLU A 58 -6.38 -6.85 9.70
C GLU A 58 -7.05 -6.19 8.50
N ILE A 59 -6.75 -6.68 7.31
CA ILE A 59 -7.35 -6.18 6.07
C ILE A 59 -8.22 -7.29 5.48
N ASP A 60 -9.52 -7.07 5.52
CA ASP A 60 -10.48 -8.01 4.97
C ASP A 60 -10.51 -7.95 3.44
N LEU A 61 -11.17 -8.92 2.82
CA LEU A 61 -11.21 -9.01 1.36
C LEU A 61 -11.82 -7.76 0.71
N ASP A 62 -12.90 -7.25 1.28
CA ASP A 62 -13.56 -6.06 0.74
C ASP A 62 -12.63 -4.85 0.75
N SER A 63 -11.89 -4.67 1.82
CA SER A 63 -10.91 -3.58 1.94
C SER A 63 -9.73 -3.79 0.99
N ALA A 64 -9.27 -5.04 0.86
CA ALA A 64 -8.17 -5.38 -0.03
C ALA A 64 -8.51 -5.04 -1.49
N GLU A 65 -9.74 -5.26 -1.91
CA GLU A 65 -10.19 -4.95 -3.27
C GLU A 65 -10.14 -3.47 -3.58
N LYS A 66 -10.18 -2.61 -2.57
CA LYS A 66 -10.09 -1.16 -2.74
C LYS A 66 -8.65 -0.67 -2.87
N MET A 67 -7.67 -1.51 -2.57
CA MET A 67 -6.25 -1.13 -2.54
C MET A 67 -5.64 -1.16 -3.94
N ILE A 68 -6.14 -0.28 -4.81
CA ILE A 68 -5.73 -0.21 -6.22
C ILE A 68 -4.63 0.81 -6.43
N ASN A 69 -4.70 1.94 -5.73
CA ASN A 69 -3.67 2.98 -5.79
C ASN A 69 -3.15 3.30 -4.39
N VAL A 70 -2.10 4.13 -4.34
CA VAL A 70 -1.47 4.48 -3.06
C VAL A 70 -2.46 5.13 -2.10
N GLY A 71 -3.29 6.04 -2.61
CA GLY A 71 -4.30 6.72 -1.78
C GLY A 71 -5.29 5.77 -1.15
N SER A 72 -5.80 4.79 -1.93
CA SER A 72 -6.73 3.78 -1.39
C SER A 72 -6.03 2.91 -0.35
N CYS A 73 -4.75 2.58 -0.56
CA CYS A 73 -3.99 1.83 0.44
C CYS A 73 -3.89 2.61 1.74
N ILE A 74 -3.61 3.90 1.66
CA ILE A 74 -3.53 4.76 2.85
C ILE A 74 -4.88 4.82 3.55
N ASP A 75 -5.95 4.99 2.79
CA ASP A 75 -7.31 5.07 3.35
C ASP A 75 -7.65 3.80 4.13
N VAL A 76 -7.34 2.63 3.58
CA VAL A 76 -7.58 1.35 4.25
C VAL A 76 -6.73 1.24 5.52
N ILE A 77 -5.46 1.58 5.42
CA ILE A 77 -4.55 1.51 6.56
C ILE A 77 -5.03 2.41 7.70
N VAL A 78 -5.37 3.66 7.39
CA VAL A 78 -5.84 4.63 8.39
C VAL A 78 -7.14 4.15 9.02
N GLU A 79 -8.08 3.66 8.21
CA GLU A 79 -9.35 3.14 8.70
C GLU A 79 -9.14 1.98 9.68
N LYS A 80 -8.30 1.01 9.31
CA LYS A 80 -8.04 -0.15 10.17
C LYS A 80 -7.27 0.22 11.43
N MET A 81 -6.37 1.18 11.34
CA MET A 81 -5.65 1.66 12.52
C MET A 81 -6.61 2.34 13.50
N ASN A 82 -7.57 3.11 13.00
CA ASN A 82 -8.56 3.76 13.84
C ASN A 82 -9.49 2.76 14.54
N LEU A 83 -9.80 1.64 13.87
CA LEU A 83 -10.66 0.60 14.44
C LEU A 83 -9.99 -0.15 15.60
N LYS A 84 -8.66 -0.09 15.69
CA LYS A 84 -7.91 -0.73 16.78
C LYS A 84 -7.96 0.06 18.09
N MET A 85 -8.25 1.32 18.00
CA MET A 85 -8.19 2.23 19.16
C MET A 85 -9.46 2.21 19.99
#